data_0e1857932fb2f4dab4af354b2bcbbf61
#
_entry.id   0e1857932fb2f4dab4af354b2bcbbf61
#
_cell.length_a   1.000
_cell.length_b   1.000
_cell.length_c   1.000
_cell.angle_alpha   90.00
_cell.angle_beta   90.00
_cell.angle_gamma   90.00
#
_symmetry.space_group_name_H-M   'P 1'
#
loop_
_entity.id
_entity.type
_entity.pdbx_description
1 polymer ?
#
loop_
_entity_poly.entity_id
_entity_poly.type
_entity_poly.pdbx_seq_one_letter_code
_entity_poly.pdbx_strand_id
1 'polypeptide(L)'
;MAGDPLEGDVLVLVAAKASVGPQRLPELVDRVTADLRPRLSEYAREYERAYETDTYTALFVEDGHWETIRDRLDMGDREIDAVRRAHHEQLARDGRRRDRTDEFETALEIRDCVLIERT
;
A
#
# COMPACT_ATOMS: atom_id res chain seq x y z
N MET A 1 -6.54 0.30 -18.66
CA MET A 1 -6.59 0.70 -17.32
C MET A 1 -5.24 0.58 -16.67
N ALA A 2 -4.64 1.58 -16.57
CA ALA A 2 -3.38 1.59 -15.88
C ALA A 2 -3.64 2.06 -14.49
N GLY A 3 -2.84 1.76 -13.63
CA GLY A 3 -2.88 2.48 -12.42
C GLY A 3 -3.03 1.71 -11.15
N ASP A 4 -3.57 0.51 -11.22
CA ASP A 4 -3.64 -0.30 -10.01
C ASP A 4 -2.23 -0.58 -9.51
N PRO A 5 -1.84 -0.08 -8.34
CA PRO A 5 -0.51 -0.35 -7.83
C PRO A 5 -0.32 -1.78 -7.36
N LEU A 6 -1.42 -2.52 -7.09
CA LEU A 6 -1.32 -3.86 -6.51
C LEU A 6 -1.67 -4.91 -7.54
N GLU A 7 -0.76 -5.88 -7.72
CA GLU A 7 -0.95 -6.98 -8.64
C GLU A 7 -2.02 -7.94 -8.12
N GLY A 8 -2.75 -8.56 -9.03
CA GLY A 8 -3.87 -9.44 -8.65
C GLY A 8 -3.45 -10.60 -7.79
N ASP A 9 -2.29 -11.21 -8.06
CA ASP A 9 -1.82 -12.33 -7.26
C ASP A 9 -1.35 -11.91 -5.87
N VAL A 10 -0.95 -10.63 -5.70
CA VAL A 10 -0.70 -10.08 -4.36
C VAL A 10 -1.98 -10.10 -3.56
N LEU A 11 -3.09 -9.69 -4.16
CA LEU A 11 -4.38 -9.66 -3.45
C LEU A 11 -4.84 -11.06 -3.07
N VAL A 12 -4.64 -12.03 -3.95
CA VAL A 12 -5.00 -13.42 -3.64
C VAL A 12 -4.18 -13.94 -2.47
N LEU A 13 -2.89 -13.71 -2.48
CA LEU A 13 -1.99 -14.16 -1.43
C LEU A 13 -2.37 -13.53 -0.07
N VAL A 14 -2.60 -12.24 -0.06
CA VAL A 14 -2.89 -11.51 1.18
C VAL A 14 -4.26 -11.91 1.72
N ALA A 15 -5.26 -12.07 0.86
CA ALA A 15 -6.60 -12.48 1.29
C ALA A 15 -6.54 -13.84 2.00
N ALA A 16 -5.71 -14.76 1.52
CA ALA A 16 -5.56 -16.07 2.13
C ALA A 16 -4.97 -15.99 3.53
N LYS A 17 -4.20 -14.96 3.83
CA LYS A 17 -3.51 -14.83 5.12
C LYS A 17 -4.21 -13.86 6.09
N ALA A 18 -5.05 -12.99 5.59
CA ALA A 18 -5.52 -11.83 6.37
C ALA A 18 -6.95 -11.98 6.90
N SER A 19 -7.58 -13.12 6.77
CA SER A 19 -8.95 -13.34 7.24
C SER A 19 -9.96 -12.38 6.64
N VAL A 20 -9.72 -11.95 5.41
CA VAL A 20 -10.63 -11.11 4.62
C VAL A 20 -10.93 -11.88 3.34
N GLY A 21 -12.20 -11.94 2.96
CA GLY A 21 -12.58 -12.71 1.78
C GLY A 21 -11.86 -12.24 0.51
N PRO A 22 -11.55 -13.17 -0.40
CA PRO A 22 -10.82 -12.81 -1.62
C PRO A 22 -11.59 -11.86 -2.54
N GLN A 23 -12.92 -11.82 -2.41
CA GLN A 23 -13.73 -10.88 -3.18
C GLN A 23 -13.84 -9.53 -2.49
N ARG A 24 -13.70 -9.52 -1.16
CA ARG A 24 -13.82 -8.29 -0.38
C ARG A 24 -12.55 -7.46 -0.45
N LEU A 25 -11.37 -8.10 -0.46
CA LEU A 25 -10.12 -7.37 -0.42
C LEU A 25 -9.95 -6.41 -1.59
N PRO A 26 -10.24 -6.78 -2.86
CA PRO A 26 -10.13 -5.81 -3.94
C PRO A 26 -11.00 -4.58 -3.76
N GLU A 27 -12.20 -4.73 -3.20
CA GLU A 27 -13.07 -3.58 -2.93
C GLU A 27 -12.45 -2.63 -1.91
N LEU A 28 -11.84 -3.21 -0.87
CA LEU A 28 -11.18 -2.41 0.17
C LEU A 28 -9.97 -1.69 -0.38
N VAL A 29 -9.18 -2.38 -1.20
CA VAL A 29 -8.02 -1.78 -1.87
C VAL A 29 -8.47 -0.63 -2.76
N ASP A 30 -9.54 -0.80 -3.51
CA ASP A 30 -10.05 0.26 -4.38
C ASP A 30 -10.48 1.49 -3.57
N ARG A 31 -11.09 1.29 -2.41
CA ARG A 31 -11.48 2.40 -1.55
C ARG A 31 -10.27 3.19 -1.06
N VAL A 32 -9.21 2.49 -0.67
CA VAL A 32 -7.98 3.13 -0.22
C VAL A 32 -7.29 3.84 -1.38
N THR A 33 -7.24 3.20 -2.55
CA THR A 33 -6.66 3.80 -3.75
C THR A 33 -7.37 5.11 -4.10
N ALA A 34 -8.69 5.12 -4.05
CA ALA A 34 -9.48 6.31 -4.35
C ALA A 34 -9.24 7.43 -3.34
N ASP A 35 -9.02 7.08 -2.08
CA ASP A 35 -8.71 8.05 -1.04
C ASP A 35 -7.32 8.66 -1.21
N LEU A 36 -6.35 7.81 -1.56
CA LEU A 36 -4.95 8.26 -1.65
C LEU A 36 -4.64 9.02 -2.93
N ARG A 37 -5.29 8.67 -4.04
CA ARG A 37 -4.95 9.26 -5.35
C ARG A 37 -4.93 10.79 -5.35
N PRO A 38 -5.95 11.48 -4.83
CA PRO A 38 -5.93 12.95 -4.86
C PRO A 38 -4.94 13.54 -3.86
N ARG A 39 -4.36 12.72 -2.99
CA ARG A 39 -3.43 13.17 -1.95
C ARG A 39 -1.97 12.97 -2.34
N LEU A 40 -1.70 12.48 -3.55
CA LEU A 40 -0.33 12.13 -3.95
C LEU A 40 0.64 13.30 -3.79
N SER A 41 0.29 14.49 -4.24
CA SER A 41 1.22 15.62 -4.14
C SER A 41 1.47 16.03 -2.69
N GLU A 42 0.47 15.92 -1.84
CA GLU A 42 0.64 16.19 -0.40
C GLU A 42 1.60 15.16 0.23
N TYR A 43 1.38 13.88 -0.05
CA TYR A 43 2.25 12.82 0.47
C TYR A 43 3.67 12.97 -0.06
N ALA A 44 3.83 13.34 -1.33
CA ALA A 44 5.16 13.48 -1.92
C ALA A 44 5.95 14.62 -1.28
N ARG A 45 5.27 15.63 -0.73
CA ARG A 45 5.94 16.71 -0.01
C ARG A 45 6.31 16.33 1.42
N GLU A 46 5.53 15.45 2.05
CA GLU A 46 5.69 15.13 3.46
C GLU A 46 6.54 13.91 3.72
N TYR A 47 6.60 12.97 2.78
CA TYR A 47 7.17 11.65 3.01
C TYR A 47 8.26 11.32 2.01
N GLU A 48 9.15 10.45 2.43
CA GLU A 48 10.26 9.99 1.59
C GLU A 48 9.73 9.04 0.51
N ARG A 49 10.10 9.30 -0.74
CA ARG A 49 9.78 8.41 -1.85
C ARG A 49 10.70 7.20 -1.84
N ALA A 50 10.11 6.00 -1.84
CA ALA A 50 10.89 4.78 -1.94
C ALA A 50 11.29 4.52 -3.39
N TYR A 51 10.33 4.63 -4.30
CA TYR A 51 10.55 4.52 -5.75
C TYR A 51 9.28 4.95 -6.47
N GLU A 52 9.38 5.06 -7.78
CA GLU A 52 8.29 5.53 -8.62
C GLU A 52 8.24 4.67 -9.87
N THR A 53 7.04 4.33 -10.32
CA THR A 53 6.81 3.65 -11.59
C THR A 53 5.98 4.54 -12.49
N ASP A 54 5.65 4.06 -13.69
CA ASP A 54 4.78 4.81 -14.61
C ASP A 54 3.37 4.96 -14.04
N THR A 55 2.93 4.06 -13.17
CA THR A 55 1.56 4.01 -12.72
C THR A 55 1.37 4.32 -11.24
N TYR A 56 2.41 4.26 -10.42
CA TYR A 56 2.27 4.56 -8.99
C TYR A 56 3.59 5.03 -8.38
N THR A 57 3.48 5.64 -7.20
CA THR A 57 4.59 6.08 -6.38
C THR A 57 4.51 5.38 -5.03
N ALA A 58 5.63 4.83 -4.57
CA ALA A 58 5.72 4.21 -3.26
C ALA A 58 6.40 5.18 -2.31
N LEU A 59 5.82 5.36 -1.13
CA LEU A 59 6.33 6.30 -0.13
C LEU A 59 6.40 5.61 1.23
N PHE A 60 7.40 5.97 2.02
CA PHE A 60 7.48 5.54 3.41
C PHE A 60 6.76 6.55 4.28
N VAL A 61 5.88 6.05 5.17
CA VAL A 61 5.11 6.89 6.08
C VAL A 61 5.45 6.47 7.50
N GLU A 62 5.03 7.27 8.48
CA GLU A 62 5.31 6.94 9.88
C GLU A 62 4.54 5.69 10.31
N ASP A 63 5.08 4.99 11.28
CA ASP A 63 4.39 3.87 11.90
C ASP A 63 3.05 4.37 12.47
N GLY A 64 2.00 3.61 12.23
CA GLY A 64 0.66 4.00 12.66
C GLY A 64 -0.12 4.81 11.65
N HIS A 65 0.47 5.16 10.52
CA HIS A 65 -0.24 5.95 9.50
C HIS A 65 -1.48 5.24 8.98
N TRP A 66 -1.46 3.92 8.88
CA TRP A 66 -2.61 3.16 8.39
C TRP A 66 -3.82 3.29 9.30
N GLU A 67 -3.62 3.57 10.59
CA GLU A 67 -4.75 3.84 11.49
C GLU A 67 -5.44 5.16 11.13
N THR A 68 -4.67 6.14 10.65
CA THR A 68 -5.23 7.39 10.16
C THR A 68 -6.10 7.14 8.91
N ILE A 69 -5.63 6.30 7.99
CA ILE A 69 -6.41 5.96 6.81
C ILE A 69 -7.68 5.19 7.22
N ARG A 70 -7.55 4.25 8.17
CA ARG A 70 -8.69 3.50 8.69
C ARG A 70 -9.79 4.45 9.19
N ASP A 71 -9.39 5.41 10.01
CA ASP A 71 -10.35 6.35 10.61
C ASP A 71 -10.98 7.25 9.57
N ARG A 72 -10.18 7.70 8.61
CA ARG A 72 -10.65 8.57 7.55
C ARG A 72 -11.71 7.88 6.68
N LEU A 73 -11.56 6.56 6.46
CA LEU A 73 -12.46 5.78 5.63
C LEU A 73 -13.51 5.00 6.42
N ASP A 74 -13.47 5.10 7.74
CA ASP A 74 -14.39 4.37 8.63
C ASP A 74 -14.35 2.87 8.33
N MET A 75 -13.13 2.31 8.26
CA MET A 75 -12.95 0.88 8.01
C MET A 75 -12.67 0.14 9.31
N GLY A 76 -12.94 -1.17 9.30
CA GLY A 76 -12.63 -2.00 10.45
C GLY A 76 -11.13 -2.29 10.54
N ASP A 77 -10.68 -2.70 11.73
CA ASP A 77 -9.27 -3.00 11.98
C ASP A 77 -8.75 -4.12 11.09
N ARG A 78 -9.52 -5.18 10.91
CA ARG A 78 -9.11 -6.30 10.06
C ARG A 78 -9.05 -5.89 8.61
N GLU A 79 -9.98 -5.04 8.20
CA GLU A 79 -10.05 -4.57 6.83
C GLU A 79 -8.83 -3.72 6.49
N ILE A 80 -8.52 -2.74 7.33
CA ILE A 80 -7.37 -1.87 7.04
C ILE A 80 -6.05 -2.63 7.15
N ASP A 81 -5.96 -3.58 8.07
CA ASP A 81 -4.76 -4.40 8.19
C ASP A 81 -4.53 -5.24 6.93
N ALA A 82 -5.59 -5.77 6.34
CA ALA A 82 -5.47 -6.53 5.10
C ALA A 82 -4.96 -5.67 3.96
N VAL A 83 -5.46 -4.44 3.83
CA VAL A 83 -5.01 -3.51 2.79
C VAL A 83 -3.54 -3.12 3.03
N ARG A 84 -3.19 -2.84 4.28
CA ARG A 84 -1.80 -2.55 4.66
C ARG A 84 -0.87 -3.67 4.24
N ARG A 85 -1.24 -4.92 4.54
CA ARG A 85 -0.43 -6.08 4.15
C ARG A 85 -0.28 -6.20 2.65
N ALA A 86 -1.33 -5.85 1.90
CA ALA A 86 -1.26 -5.88 0.44
C ALA A 86 -0.25 -4.86 -0.07
N HIS A 87 -0.24 -3.65 0.48
CA HIS A 87 0.75 -2.64 0.12
C HIS A 87 2.16 -3.10 0.47
N HIS A 88 2.34 -3.70 1.65
CA HIS A 88 3.64 -4.25 2.06
C HIS A 88 4.12 -5.34 1.12
N GLU A 89 3.23 -6.25 0.73
CA GLU A 89 3.62 -7.35 -0.15
C GLU A 89 4.04 -6.85 -1.52
N GLN A 90 3.32 -5.86 -2.06
CA GLN A 90 3.70 -5.28 -3.34
C GLN A 90 5.04 -4.57 -3.25
N LEU A 91 5.27 -3.82 -2.18
CA LEU A 91 6.56 -3.16 -1.97
C LEU A 91 7.69 -4.18 -1.91
N ALA A 92 7.47 -5.31 -1.22
CA ALA A 92 8.49 -6.35 -1.11
C ALA A 92 8.80 -6.96 -2.48
N ARG A 93 7.78 -7.20 -3.31
CA ARG A 93 7.99 -7.70 -4.66
C ARG A 93 8.78 -6.73 -5.52
N ASP A 94 8.42 -5.46 -5.44
CA ASP A 94 9.11 -4.43 -6.19
C ASP A 94 10.56 -4.28 -5.71
N GLY A 95 10.77 -4.45 -4.41
CA GLY A 95 12.12 -4.44 -3.83
C GLY A 95 12.99 -5.55 -4.40
N ARG A 96 12.44 -6.75 -4.52
CA ARG A 96 13.18 -7.88 -5.11
C ARG A 96 13.51 -7.60 -6.58
N ARG A 97 12.56 -7.07 -7.33
CA ARG A 97 12.78 -6.74 -8.74
C ARG A 97 13.81 -5.64 -8.95
N ARG A 98 13.96 -4.77 -7.95
CA ARG A 98 14.88 -3.63 -7.99
C ARG A 98 16.18 -3.89 -7.24
N ASP A 99 16.32 -5.09 -6.67
CA ASP A 99 17.49 -5.46 -5.86
C ASP A 99 17.67 -4.51 -4.67
N ARG A 100 16.55 -4.16 -4.02
CA ARG A 100 16.52 -3.28 -2.87
C ARG A 100 15.81 -3.91 -1.68
N THR A 101 15.81 -5.25 -1.61
CA THR A 101 15.10 -5.97 -0.55
C THR A 101 15.56 -5.55 0.84
N ASP A 102 16.89 -5.53 1.07
CA ASP A 102 17.42 -5.21 2.40
C ASP A 102 17.07 -3.79 2.82
N GLU A 103 17.14 -2.85 1.89
CA GLU A 103 16.80 -1.47 2.16
C GLU A 103 15.34 -1.32 2.59
N PHE A 104 14.44 -1.99 1.87
CA PHE A 104 13.01 -1.89 2.17
C PHE A 104 12.66 -2.59 3.46
N GLU A 105 13.26 -3.76 3.72
CA GLU A 105 13.03 -4.47 4.99
C GLU A 105 13.48 -3.63 6.17
N THR A 106 14.63 -3.00 6.06
CA THR A 106 15.14 -2.13 7.12
C THR A 106 14.19 -0.96 7.37
N ALA A 107 13.70 -0.32 6.30
CA ALA A 107 12.79 0.80 6.44
C ALA A 107 11.49 0.38 7.13
N LEU A 108 10.97 -0.80 6.79
CA LEU A 108 9.70 -1.27 7.35
C LEU A 108 9.82 -1.73 8.81
N GLU A 109 11.03 -1.82 9.36
CA GLU A 109 11.19 -2.10 10.80
C GLU A 109 10.73 -0.93 11.66
N ILE A 110 10.82 0.29 11.13
CA ILE A 110 10.50 1.49 11.90
C ILE A 110 9.46 2.38 11.23
N ARG A 111 9.11 2.11 9.98
CA ARG A 111 8.15 2.90 9.22
C ARG A 111 7.16 1.98 8.52
N ASP A 112 6.16 2.59 7.91
CA ASP A 112 5.18 1.89 7.11
C ASP A 112 5.30 2.40 5.67
N CYS A 113 4.44 1.90 4.76
CA CYS A 113 4.50 2.34 3.37
C CYS A 113 3.10 2.45 2.79
N VAL A 114 2.97 3.29 1.77
CA VAL A 114 1.77 3.38 0.94
C VAL A 114 2.21 3.44 -0.52
N LEU A 115 1.41 2.82 -1.39
CA LEU A 115 1.60 2.89 -2.83
C LEU A 115 0.42 3.67 -3.39
N ILE A 116 0.70 4.80 -4.04
CA ILE A 116 -0.33 5.72 -4.49
C ILE A 116 -0.35 5.76 -6.00
N GLU A 117 -1.52 5.49 -6.57
CA GLU A 117 -1.71 5.52 -8.01
C GLU A 117 -1.45 6.92 -8.55
N ARG A 118 -0.72 6.99 -9.66
CA ARG A 118 -0.48 8.24 -10.36
C ARG A 118 -1.58 8.47 -11.38
N THR A 119 -1.98 9.70 -11.54
CA THR A 119 -3.01 10.07 -12.50
C THR A 119 -2.41 10.60 -13.79
#